data_52a6de4f9919ad2220f3e45dd5bf97b7
#
_entry.id   52a6de4f9919ad2220f3e45dd5bf97b7
#
_cell.length_a   1.000
_cell.length_b   1.000
_cell.length_c   1.000
_cell.angle_alpha   90.00
_cell.angle_beta   90.00
_cell.angle_gamma   90.00
#
_symmetry.space_group_name_H-M   'P 1'
#
loop_
_entity.id
_entity.type
_entity.pdbx_description
1 polymer ?
#
loop_
_entity_poly.entity_id
_entity_poly.type
_entity_poly.pdbx_seq_one_letter_code
_entity_poly.pdbx_strand_id
1 'polypeptide(L)'
;MNRRMFMKASMAFSAVSGMTGLSTLFAQSAWAEDGIADGTAVRFDFDVLKKNAAALAKKPWGGAPGALPETLATLTPQAYNEIQYDANHSLWNNLPDRQLDVQFFHVGMGFKRRIRMFSVDGESREAREIHFRPELFNYNDAKVDTKQLEGKTDLGFAGFRAFKKPELARRDIVSFLGASYFRAVDDTFQYGLSARGVAINTFSNGQEEFPDFTAFWFETPKAEDTTFTCYALLDGASVTGAYKFIIHCEEKRVVMEVENHLFARKEIRQIGISPMTSMFSCGTNERRMCNTYHPQIHDSDRLAMWTGKGEWIARPLNNPQRLQFNAYEDENPRGFGLLQLNHDFKDYQDVIGWYDKRPSLWVEPVGKWGKGAINLMEIPTTG
;
A
#
# COMPACT_ATOMS: atom_id res chain seq x y z
N MET A 1 -12.70 19.43 -16.12
CA MET A 1 -11.92 18.84 -17.21
C MET A 1 -11.95 17.33 -17.06
N ASN A 2 -12.44 16.62 -18.07
CA ASN A 2 -12.83 15.21 -17.97
C ASN A 2 -11.62 14.29 -18.05
N ARG A 3 -11.59 13.13 -17.33
CA ARG A 3 -10.53 12.09 -17.33
C ARG A 3 -10.00 11.74 -18.73
N ARG A 4 -10.86 11.81 -19.76
CA ARG A 4 -10.51 11.61 -21.17
C ARG A 4 -9.51 12.65 -21.73
N MET A 5 -9.43 13.85 -21.15
CA MET A 5 -8.53 14.90 -21.61
C MET A 5 -7.12 14.76 -21.03
N PHE A 6 -6.97 14.16 -19.84
CA PHE A 6 -5.67 13.80 -19.27
C PHE A 6 -5.00 12.68 -20.07
N MET A 7 -5.78 11.68 -20.49
CA MET A 7 -5.32 10.60 -21.37
C MET A 7 -4.90 11.09 -22.75
N LYS A 8 -5.60 12.10 -23.31
CA LYS A 8 -5.25 12.69 -24.62
C LYS A 8 -4.01 13.57 -24.58
N ALA A 9 -3.68 14.20 -23.46
CA ALA A 9 -2.45 15.00 -23.32
C ALA A 9 -1.18 14.14 -23.26
N SER A 10 -1.30 12.87 -22.83
CA SER A 10 -0.18 11.91 -22.87
C SER A 10 0.05 11.29 -24.26
N MET A 11 -0.92 11.37 -25.18
CA MET A 11 -0.81 10.83 -26.52
C MET A 11 -0.32 11.82 -27.59
N ALA A 12 -0.13 13.09 -27.26
CA ALA A 12 0.18 14.15 -28.23
C ALA A 12 1.67 14.38 -28.47
N PHE A 13 2.59 13.50 -28.01
CA PHE A 13 4.04 13.67 -28.21
C PHE A 13 4.70 12.58 -29.05
N SER A 14 3.98 11.92 -29.95
CA SER A 14 4.58 10.93 -30.84
C SER A 14 3.99 11.04 -32.25
N ALA A 15 4.32 12.12 -32.92
CA ALA A 15 4.21 12.18 -34.39
C ALA A 15 5.20 13.23 -34.92
N VAL A 16 6.39 12.81 -35.24
CA VAL A 16 7.25 13.23 -36.36
C VAL A 16 8.56 12.44 -36.28
N SER A 17 8.75 11.50 -37.18
CA SER A 17 9.99 11.35 -37.97
C SER A 17 9.94 10.09 -38.81
N GLY A 18 10.27 10.29 -40.03
CA GLY A 18 10.09 9.47 -41.19
C GLY A 18 10.94 8.20 -41.30
N MET A 19 10.56 7.48 -42.30
CA MET A 19 11.07 6.22 -42.84
C MET A 19 12.56 6.21 -43.11
N THR A 20 13.27 5.17 -42.65
CA THR A 20 14.23 4.40 -43.45
C THR A 20 14.31 2.97 -42.88
N GLY A 21 14.19 2.00 -43.76
CA GLY A 21 14.18 0.60 -43.38
C GLY A 21 15.57 0.06 -43.01
N LEU A 22 15.60 -0.77 -41.99
CA LEU A 22 16.57 -1.86 -41.83
C LEU A 22 15.87 -2.97 -41.05
N SER A 23 15.81 -4.13 -41.63
CA SER A 23 15.37 -5.37 -41.03
C SER A 23 16.28 -5.71 -39.83
N THR A 24 15.83 -5.39 -38.62
CA THR A 24 16.41 -5.91 -37.39
C THR A 24 15.53 -7.08 -36.93
N LEU A 25 16.19 -8.22 -36.77
CA LEU A 25 15.66 -9.38 -36.04
C LEU A 25 15.06 -8.88 -34.72
N PHE A 26 13.73 -8.96 -34.63
CA PHE A 26 13.04 -8.75 -33.38
C PHE A 26 13.48 -9.86 -32.42
N ALA A 27 14.31 -9.51 -31.44
CA ALA A 27 14.29 -10.22 -30.20
C ALA A 27 12.83 -10.13 -29.71
N GLN A 28 12.10 -11.23 -29.71
CA GLN A 28 10.81 -11.34 -29.07
C GLN A 28 11.04 -10.95 -27.60
N SER A 29 10.63 -9.75 -27.25
CA SER A 29 10.67 -9.28 -25.87
C SER A 29 9.76 -10.21 -25.06
N ALA A 30 10.17 -10.54 -23.84
CA ALA A 30 9.47 -11.40 -22.87
C ALA A 30 8.02 -10.98 -22.54
N TRP A 31 7.51 -9.93 -23.17
CA TRP A 31 6.16 -9.39 -23.04
C TRP A 31 5.05 -10.27 -23.59
N ALA A 32 5.37 -11.23 -24.46
CA ALA A 32 4.36 -12.02 -25.15
C ALA A 32 3.55 -12.94 -24.22
N GLU A 33 3.85 -12.96 -22.93
CA GLU A 33 3.38 -14.01 -22.03
C GLU A 33 2.61 -13.52 -20.79
N ASP A 34 2.67 -12.23 -20.39
CA ASP A 34 1.82 -11.69 -19.32
C ASP A 34 0.44 -11.30 -19.90
N GLY A 35 -0.38 -12.30 -20.22
CA GLY A 35 -1.68 -12.13 -20.85
C GLY A 35 -2.69 -11.25 -20.09
N ILE A 36 -2.30 -10.70 -18.94
CA ILE A 36 -3.10 -9.75 -18.14
C ILE A 36 -2.75 -8.29 -18.41
N ALA A 37 -1.55 -7.96 -18.91
CA ALA A 37 -1.10 -6.59 -19.21
C ALA A 37 -1.36 -6.25 -20.68
N ASP A 38 -2.59 -5.87 -21.00
CA ASP A 38 -3.11 -5.68 -22.35
C ASP A 38 -3.13 -4.21 -22.83
N GLY A 39 -2.70 -3.28 -21.96
CA GLY A 39 -2.63 -1.87 -22.29
C GLY A 39 -1.52 -1.53 -23.30
N THR A 40 -1.65 -0.38 -23.97
CA THR A 40 -0.62 0.16 -24.86
C THR A 40 0.68 0.42 -24.09
N ALA A 41 1.82 -0.02 -24.65
CA ALA A 41 3.13 0.22 -24.07
C ALA A 41 3.47 1.72 -24.01
N VAL A 42 3.90 2.18 -22.85
CA VAL A 42 4.34 3.56 -22.62
C VAL A 42 5.64 3.53 -21.82
N ARG A 43 6.63 4.28 -22.26
CA ARG A 43 7.88 4.39 -21.52
C ARG A 43 7.64 4.92 -20.11
N PHE A 44 8.20 4.25 -19.13
CA PHE A 44 8.07 4.56 -17.71
C PHE A 44 9.44 4.60 -17.03
N ASP A 45 9.64 5.62 -16.21
CA ASP A 45 10.68 5.70 -15.22
C ASP A 45 10.21 6.54 -14.02
N PHE A 46 10.95 6.50 -12.92
CA PHE A 46 10.58 7.20 -11.70
C PHE A 46 10.62 8.73 -11.85
N ASP A 47 11.50 9.26 -12.72
CA ASP A 47 11.57 10.70 -12.99
C ASP A 47 10.33 11.19 -13.75
N VAL A 48 9.81 10.39 -14.67
CA VAL A 48 8.52 10.65 -15.31
C VAL A 48 7.40 10.68 -14.27
N LEU A 49 7.36 9.72 -13.34
CA LEU A 49 6.35 9.69 -12.29
C LEU A 49 6.44 10.93 -11.38
N LYS A 50 7.65 11.34 -10.97
CA LYS A 50 7.88 12.57 -10.18
C LYS A 50 7.35 13.81 -10.92
N LYS A 51 7.66 13.96 -12.20
CA LYS A 51 7.16 15.06 -13.03
C LYS A 51 5.63 15.05 -13.13
N ASN A 52 5.04 13.87 -13.31
CA ASN A 52 3.58 13.71 -13.35
C ASN A 52 2.92 14.09 -12.03
N ALA A 53 3.46 13.66 -10.90
CA ALA A 53 2.97 14.03 -9.57
C ALA A 53 3.07 15.56 -9.35
N ALA A 54 4.21 16.17 -9.68
CA ALA A 54 4.39 17.62 -9.59
C ALA A 54 3.42 18.41 -10.50
N ALA A 55 3.15 17.91 -11.71
CA ALA A 55 2.17 18.51 -12.61
C ALA A 55 0.73 18.33 -12.10
N LEU A 56 0.43 17.20 -11.47
CA LEU A 56 -0.87 16.91 -10.87
C LEU A 56 -1.16 17.84 -9.67
N ALA A 57 -0.14 18.18 -8.88
CA ALA A 57 -0.26 19.12 -7.77
C ALA A 57 -0.71 20.52 -8.19
N LYS A 58 -0.41 20.93 -9.42
CA LYS A 58 -0.84 22.22 -9.99
C LYS A 58 -2.30 22.22 -10.47
N LYS A 59 -2.99 21.09 -10.43
CA LYS A 59 -4.39 20.95 -10.86
C LYS A 59 -5.30 20.81 -9.66
N PRO A 60 -6.57 21.27 -9.75
CA PRO A 60 -7.56 20.96 -8.72
C PRO A 60 -7.67 19.46 -8.47
N TRP A 61 -7.87 19.09 -7.21
CA TRP A 61 -8.08 17.68 -6.87
C TRP A 61 -9.36 17.14 -7.52
N GLY A 62 -9.27 15.95 -8.09
CA GLY A 62 -10.39 15.30 -8.80
C GLY A 62 -11.52 14.80 -7.89
N GLY A 63 -11.39 14.96 -6.56
CA GLY A 63 -12.40 14.57 -5.60
C GLY A 63 -12.31 13.12 -5.12
N ALA A 64 -13.28 12.77 -4.28
CA ALA A 64 -13.47 11.40 -3.78
C ALA A 64 -13.78 10.42 -4.93
N PRO A 65 -13.58 9.10 -4.72
CA PRO A 65 -13.92 8.11 -5.74
C PRO A 65 -15.42 8.18 -6.10
N GLY A 66 -15.70 8.03 -7.39
CA GLY A 66 -17.07 7.93 -7.90
C GLY A 66 -17.80 6.67 -7.41
N ALA A 67 -19.11 6.61 -7.66
CA ALA A 67 -19.94 5.47 -7.31
C ALA A 67 -19.44 4.19 -8.04
N LEU A 68 -19.50 3.07 -7.34
CA LEU A 68 -19.33 1.74 -7.91
C LEU A 68 -20.64 1.24 -8.54
N PRO A 69 -20.58 0.25 -9.45
CA PRO A 69 -21.77 -0.52 -9.85
C PRO A 69 -22.51 -1.03 -8.61
N GLU A 70 -23.83 -1.07 -8.69
CA GLU A 70 -24.68 -1.43 -7.54
C GLU A 70 -24.32 -2.80 -6.95
N THR A 71 -24.08 -3.78 -7.81
CA THR A 71 -23.68 -5.14 -7.43
C THR A 71 -22.40 -5.17 -6.57
N LEU A 72 -21.54 -4.16 -6.64
CA LEU A 72 -20.32 -4.03 -5.83
C LEU A 72 -20.49 -3.08 -4.64
N ALA A 73 -21.33 -2.06 -4.78
CA ALA A 73 -21.54 -1.05 -3.75
C ALA A 73 -22.30 -1.61 -2.53
N THR A 74 -23.13 -2.65 -2.74
CA THR A 74 -24.01 -3.25 -1.74
C THR A 74 -23.42 -4.51 -1.10
N LEU A 75 -22.17 -4.88 -1.42
CA LEU A 75 -21.52 -6.06 -0.86
C LEU A 75 -21.39 -5.97 0.66
N THR A 76 -21.79 -7.04 1.36
CA THR A 76 -21.46 -7.23 2.77
C THR A 76 -20.00 -7.60 2.94
N PRO A 77 -19.40 -7.44 4.13
CA PRO A 77 -18.01 -7.88 4.37
C PRO A 77 -17.81 -9.37 4.07
N GLN A 78 -18.79 -10.22 4.40
CA GLN A 78 -18.73 -11.66 4.10
C GLN A 78 -18.70 -11.90 2.60
N ALA A 79 -19.62 -11.30 1.84
CA ALA A 79 -19.68 -11.44 0.39
C ALA A 79 -18.41 -10.88 -0.30
N TYR A 80 -17.86 -9.77 0.21
CA TYR A 80 -16.61 -9.23 -0.31
C TYR A 80 -15.42 -10.20 -0.13
N ASN A 81 -15.35 -10.88 1.01
CA ASN A 81 -14.30 -11.86 1.30
C ASN A 81 -14.40 -13.13 0.43
N GLU A 82 -15.57 -13.43 -0.15
CA GLU A 82 -15.73 -14.50 -1.12
C GLU A 82 -15.12 -14.18 -2.50
N ILE A 83 -14.86 -12.92 -2.79
CA ILE A 83 -14.24 -12.51 -4.07
C ILE A 83 -12.73 -12.72 -3.96
N GLN A 84 -12.21 -13.69 -4.69
CA GLN A 84 -10.80 -14.03 -4.69
C GLN A 84 -10.18 -13.82 -6.06
N TYR A 85 -8.96 -13.29 -6.12
CA TYR A 85 -8.22 -13.21 -7.36
C TYR A 85 -7.85 -14.62 -7.85
N ASP A 86 -8.01 -14.88 -9.14
CA ASP A 86 -7.60 -16.16 -9.70
C ASP A 86 -6.07 -16.25 -9.77
N ALA A 87 -5.50 -17.17 -9.02
CA ALA A 87 -4.05 -17.36 -8.93
C ALA A 87 -3.38 -17.68 -10.29
N ASN A 88 -4.13 -18.23 -11.24
CA ASN A 88 -3.64 -18.48 -12.59
C ASN A 88 -3.36 -17.19 -13.38
N HIS A 89 -3.93 -16.08 -12.94
CA HIS A 89 -3.71 -14.74 -13.50
C HIS A 89 -2.78 -13.87 -12.62
N SER A 90 -2.09 -14.45 -11.62
CA SER A 90 -1.13 -13.70 -10.81
C SER A 90 -0.07 -13.06 -11.71
N LEU A 91 0.28 -11.80 -11.42
CA LEU A 91 1.38 -11.13 -12.11
C LEU A 91 2.66 -11.94 -11.89
N TRP A 92 3.43 -12.14 -12.96
CA TRP A 92 4.64 -12.98 -13.04
C TRP A 92 4.39 -14.49 -13.00
N ASN A 93 3.13 -14.93 -13.09
CA ASN A 93 2.77 -16.35 -13.05
C ASN A 93 3.49 -17.19 -14.11
N ASN A 94 3.82 -16.60 -15.25
CA ASN A 94 4.50 -17.23 -16.38
C ASN A 94 6.03 -17.24 -16.28
N LEU A 95 6.65 -16.56 -15.30
CA LEU A 95 8.09 -16.65 -15.11
C LEU A 95 8.47 -18.03 -14.57
N PRO A 96 9.37 -18.77 -15.26
CA PRO A 96 9.82 -20.06 -14.77
C PRO A 96 10.57 -19.89 -13.44
N ASP A 97 10.33 -20.80 -12.50
CA ASP A 97 10.98 -20.82 -11.18
C ASP A 97 10.83 -19.55 -10.32
N ARG A 98 9.85 -18.70 -10.65
CA ARG A 98 9.61 -17.45 -9.93
C ARG A 98 9.53 -17.64 -8.41
N GLN A 99 10.04 -16.65 -7.67
CA GLN A 99 9.98 -16.62 -6.22
C GLN A 99 8.81 -15.78 -5.70
N LEU A 100 8.25 -14.90 -6.54
CA LEU A 100 7.25 -13.91 -6.16
C LEU A 100 6.04 -13.95 -7.10
N ASP A 101 4.87 -13.64 -6.55
CA ASP A 101 3.62 -13.37 -7.27
C ASP A 101 2.96 -12.12 -6.73
N VAL A 102 2.17 -11.43 -7.58
CA VAL A 102 1.28 -10.34 -7.17
C VAL A 102 -0.13 -10.61 -7.63
N GLN A 103 -1.09 -10.38 -6.74
CA GLN A 103 -2.52 -10.47 -7.01
C GLN A 103 -3.20 -9.16 -6.62
N PHE A 104 -4.35 -8.87 -7.22
CA PHE A 104 -5.05 -7.61 -7.02
C PHE A 104 -6.34 -7.80 -6.21
N PHE A 105 -6.67 -6.79 -5.41
CA PHE A 105 -7.94 -6.75 -4.68
C PHE A 105 -9.05 -6.17 -5.57
N HIS A 106 -10.22 -6.77 -5.49
CA HIS A 106 -11.40 -6.26 -6.18
C HIS A 106 -11.90 -4.96 -5.52
N VAL A 107 -12.39 -4.00 -6.31
CA VAL A 107 -13.13 -2.86 -5.76
C VAL A 107 -14.50 -3.34 -5.25
N GLY A 108 -14.99 -2.78 -4.16
CA GLY A 108 -16.29 -3.15 -3.59
C GLY A 108 -16.39 -2.73 -2.13
N MET A 109 -17.58 -2.84 -1.56
CA MET A 109 -17.86 -2.49 -0.17
C MET A 109 -17.36 -1.07 0.17
N GLY A 110 -16.39 -0.94 1.08
CA GLY A 110 -15.73 0.32 1.45
C GLY A 110 -14.57 0.73 0.54
N PHE A 111 -14.04 -0.19 -0.27
CA PHE A 111 -12.89 0.04 -1.15
C PHE A 111 -13.35 0.58 -2.51
N LYS A 112 -13.64 1.87 -2.57
CA LYS A 112 -14.24 2.55 -3.73
C LYS A 112 -13.21 3.16 -4.68
N ARG A 113 -11.96 3.37 -4.22
CA ARG A 113 -10.92 3.94 -5.06
C ARG A 113 -10.51 2.93 -6.14
N ARG A 114 -10.63 3.34 -7.39
CA ARG A 114 -10.21 2.58 -8.55
C ARG A 114 -8.74 2.85 -8.80
N ILE A 115 -7.89 1.90 -8.45
CA ILE A 115 -6.45 1.99 -8.59
C ILE A 115 -6.05 1.35 -9.90
N ARG A 116 -5.23 2.04 -10.69
CA ARG A 116 -4.68 1.52 -11.94
C ARG A 116 -3.41 0.73 -11.64
N MET A 117 -3.25 -0.41 -12.28
CA MET A 117 -2.09 -1.28 -12.14
C MET A 117 -1.36 -1.39 -13.47
N PHE A 118 -0.04 -1.40 -13.43
CA PHE A 118 0.82 -1.48 -14.61
C PHE A 118 1.94 -2.48 -14.39
N SER A 119 2.20 -3.33 -15.37
CA SER A 119 3.43 -4.12 -15.46
C SER A 119 4.49 -3.31 -16.17
N VAL A 120 5.73 -3.33 -15.66
CA VAL A 120 6.88 -2.62 -16.23
C VAL A 120 7.96 -3.64 -16.57
N ASP A 121 8.37 -3.65 -17.83
CA ASP A 121 9.54 -4.44 -18.23
C ASP A 121 10.83 -3.82 -17.70
N GLY A 122 11.63 -4.65 -17.03
CA GLY A 122 12.85 -4.20 -16.38
C GLY A 122 13.93 -3.71 -17.34
N GLU A 123 13.95 -4.22 -18.58
CA GLU A 123 14.96 -3.90 -19.59
C GLU A 123 14.52 -2.74 -20.50
N SER A 124 13.38 -2.86 -21.15
CA SER A 124 12.87 -1.83 -22.08
C SER A 124 12.32 -0.59 -21.40
N ARG A 125 11.98 -0.70 -20.09
CA ARG A 125 11.30 0.35 -19.31
C ARG A 125 9.94 0.74 -19.90
N GLU A 126 9.29 -0.17 -20.58
CA GLU A 126 7.92 -0.01 -21.05
C GLU A 126 6.95 -0.48 -19.97
N ALA A 127 5.92 0.33 -19.72
CA ALA A 127 4.78 0.00 -18.87
C ALA A 127 3.55 -0.31 -19.70
N ARG A 128 2.81 -1.35 -19.32
CA ARG A 128 1.50 -1.69 -19.88
C ARG A 128 0.47 -1.75 -18.77
N GLU A 129 -0.71 -1.17 -19.00
CA GLU A 129 -1.79 -1.22 -18.03
C GLU A 129 -2.40 -2.62 -17.97
N ILE A 130 -2.68 -3.06 -16.76
CA ILE A 130 -3.47 -4.24 -16.46
C ILE A 130 -4.91 -3.77 -16.29
N HIS A 131 -5.76 -4.02 -17.27
CA HIS A 131 -7.16 -3.63 -17.22
C HIS A 131 -7.96 -4.61 -16.36
N PHE A 132 -8.98 -4.09 -15.69
CA PHE A 132 -9.94 -4.93 -14.99
C PHE A 132 -10.72 -5.79 -15.97
N ARG A 133 -10.86 -7.07 -15.65
CA ARG A 133 -11.74 -8.04 -16.31
C ARG A 133 -12.36 -8.93 -15.22
N PRO A 134 -13.67 -9.24 -15.29
CA PRO A 134 -14.31 -10.12 -14.31
C PRO A 134 -13.63 -11.48 -14.17
N GLU A 135 -13.09 -12.02 -15.27
CA GLU A 135 -12.43 -13.33 -15.34
C GLU A 135 -11.14 -13.42 -14.51
N LEU A 136 -10.59 -12.28 -14.07
CA LEU A 136 -9.45 -12.25 -13.15
C LEU A 136 -9.83 -12.67 -11.73
N PHE A 137 -11.12 -12.86 -11.44
CA PHE A 137 -11.63 -13.14 -10.10
C PHE A 137 -12.58 -14.32 -10.06
N ASN A 138 -12.50 -15.08 -8.98
CA ASN A 138 -13.48 -16.09 -8.60
C ASN A 138 -14.45 -15.44 -7.60
N TYR A 139 -15.73 -15.37 -7.97
CA TYR A 139 -16.75 -14.69 -7.16
C TYR A 139 -17.41 -15.60 -6.11
N ASN A 140 -17.22 -16.94 -6.23
CA ASN A 140 -17.77 -17.92 -5.30
C ASN A 140 -19.22 -17.59 -4.91
N ASP A 141 -19.51 -17.48 -3.61
CA ASP A 141 -20.85 -17.18 -3.08
C ASP A 141 -21.13 -15.67 -2.90
N ALA A 142 -20.29 -14.79 -3.47
CA ALA A 142 -20.45 -13.32 -3.35
C ALA A 142 -21.74 -12.78 -3.97
N LYS A 143 -22.41 -13.56 -4.82
CA LYS A 143 -23.65 -13.17 -5.54
C LYS A 143 -23.51 -11.90 -6.39
N VAL A 144 -22.32 -11.68 -6.96
CA VAL A 144 -22.06 -10.55 -7.85
C VAL A 144 -22.64 -10.86 -9.23
N ASP A 145 -23.39 -9.91 -9.79
CA ASP A 145 -23.81 -9.96 -11.19
C ASP A 145 -22.65 -9.51 -12.10
N THR A 146 -21.85 -10.48 -12.54
CA THR A 146 -20.66 -10.23 -13.37
C THR A 146 -20.98 -9.61 -14.71
N LYS A 147 -22.22 -9.79 -15.23
CA LYS A 147 -22.66 -9.14 -16.47
C LYS A 147 -22.63 -7.62 -16.37
N GLN A 148 -22.87 -7.07 -15.19
CA GLN A 148 -22.76 -5.63 -14.96
C GLN A 148 -21.31 -5.14 -14.99
N LEU A 149 -20.33 -6.03 -14.93
CA LEU A 149 -18.90 -5.72 -14.90
C LEU A 149 -18.23 -5.91 -16.27
N GLU A 150 -18.87 -6.61 -17.20
CA GLU A 150 -18.36 -6.84 -18.55
C GLU A 150 -18.06 -5.50 -19.25
N GLY A 151 -16.92 -5.42 -19.90
CA GLY A 151 -16.46 -4.23 -20.63
C GLY A 151 -16.08 -3.02 -19.77
N LYS A 152 -16.12 -3.14 -18.43
CA LYS A 152 -15.71 -2.05 -17.51
C LYS A 152 -14.20 -2.07 -17.22
N THR A 153 -13.39 -2.05 -18.26
CA THR A 153 -11.93 -2.11 -18.18
C THR A 153 -11.32 -1.00 -17.32
N ASP A 154 -12.03 0.11 -17.12
CA ASP A 154 -11.63 1.25 -16.29
C ASP A 154 -12.05 1.11 -14.81
N LEU A 155 -12.64 -0.04 -14.42
CA LEU A 155 -13.04 -0.26 -13.03
C LEU A 155 -11.82 -0.27 -12.10
N GLY A 156 -10.67 -0.73 -12.59
CA GLY A 156 -9.43 -0.81 -11.81
C GLY A 156 -9.53 -1.79 -10.65
N PHE A 157 -8.62 -1.65 -9.69
CA PHE A 157 -8.49 -2.54 -8.55
C PHE A 157 -8.53 -1.74 -7.25
N ALA A 158 -8.69 -2.38 -6.10
CA ALA A 158 -8.69 -1.71 -4.79
C ALA A 158 -7.29 -1.63 -4.17
N GLY A 159 -6.36 -2.43 -4.66
CA GLY A 159 -5.01 -2.56 -4.15
C GLY A 159 -4.38 -3.86 -4.63
N PHE A 160 -3.28 -4.26 -3.98
CA PHE A 160 -2.59 -5.51 -4.32
C PHE A 160 -2.02 -6.19 -3.09
N ARG A 161 -1.67 -7.47 -3.25
CA ARG A 161 -0.93 -8.28 -2.29
C ARG A 161 0.17 -9.06 -3.00
N ALA A 162 1.29 -9.26 -2.32
CA ALA A 162 2.41 -10.02 -2.85
C ALA A 162 2.62 -11.31 -2.05
N PHE A 163 3.10 -12.34 -2.74
CA PHE A 163 3.36 -13.67 -2.22
C PHE A 163 4.81 -14.07 -2.49
N LYS A 164 5.33 -14.97 -1.66
CA LYS A 164 6.67 -15.55 -1.82
C LYS A 164 6.63 -17.07 -1.70
N LYS A 165 7.46 -17.78 -2.49
CA LYS A 165 7.65 -19.24 -2.29
C LYS A 165 8.06 -19.55 -0.83
N PRO A 166 7.61 -20.71 -0.27
CA PRO A 166 6.78 -21.73 -0.91
C PRO A 166 5.28 -21.44 -0.90
N GLU A 167 4.83 -20.31 -0.33
CA GLU A 167 3.43 -20.00 -0.06
C GLU A 167 2.76 -19.19 -1.18
N LEU A 168 3.26 -19.30 -2.44
CA LEU A 168 2.64 -18.61 -3.58
C LEU A 168 1.13 -18.89 -3.64
N ALA A 169 0.35 -17.83 -3.82
CA ALA A 169 -1.10 -17.85 -3.89
C ALA A 169 -1.84 -18.39 -2.64
N ARG A 170 -1.14 -18.63 -1.53
CA ARG A 170 -1.73 -19.15 -0.29
C ARG A 170 -1.68 -18.14 0.84
N ARG A 171 -0.49 -17.59 1.11
CA ARG A 171 -0.25 -16.64 2.20
C ARG A 171 0.53 -15.46 1.66
N ASP A 172 -0.10 -14.31 1.63
CA ASP A 172 0.54 -13.07 1.23
C ASP A 172 1.44 -12.54 2.34
N ILE A 173 2.49 -11.83 1.91
CA ILE A 173 3.52 -11.28 2.79
C ILE A 173 3.49 -9.75 2.85
N VAL A 174 2.90 -9.12 1.83
CA VAL A 174 2.76 -7.67 1.70
C VAL A 174 1.38 -7.36 1.15
N SER A 175 0.75 -6.31 1.68
CA SER A 175 -0.58 -5.86 1.25
C SER A 175 -0.63 -4.34 1.20
N PHE A 176 -1.13 -3.80 0.09
CA PHE A 176 -1.48 -2.39 -0.11
C PHE A 176 -2.98 -2.32 -0.38
N LEU A 177 -3.76 -1.80 0.57
CA LEU A 177 -5.21 -1.76 0.47
C LEU A 177 -5.79 -0.61 1.28
N GLY A 178 -6.56 0.25 0.62
CA GLY A 178 -7.27 1.39 1.20
C GLY A 178 -6.39 2.62 1.41
N ALA A 179 -6.82 3.77 0.89
CA ALA A 179 -6.07 5.03 0.91
C ALA A 179 -4.59 4.83 0.54
N SER A 180 -3.67 5.15 1.44
CA SER A 180 -2.24 4.90 1.24
C SER A 180 -1.67 3.92 2.27
N TYR A 181 -2.50 3.03 2.83
CA TYR A 181 -2.08 2.03 3.79
C TYR A 181 -1.34 0.87 3.14
N PHE A 182 -0.31 0.38 3.83
CA PHE A 182 0.38 -0.85 3.49
C PHE A 182 0.85 -1.60 4.72
N ARG A 183 1.00 -2.90 4.58
CA ARG A 183 1.34 -3.83 5.65
C ARG A 183 2.30 -4.88 5.14
N ALA A 184 3.06 -5.45 6.06
CA ALA A 184 3.85 -6.64 5.83
C ALA A 184 3.70 -7.60 7.01
N VAL A 185 4.07 -8.85 6.80
CA VAL A 185 4.11 -9.89 7.82
C VAL A 185 5.56 -10.34 8.04
N ASP A 186 5.77 -11.09 9.11
CA ASP A 186 6.97 -11.88 9.35
C ASP A 186 6.73 -13.36 9.00
N ASP A 187 7.54 -14.26 9.51
CA ASP A 187 7.44 -15.71 9.29
C ASP A 187 6.21 -16.36 9.98
N THR A 188 5.46 -15.61 10.78
CA THR A 188 4.18 -16.06 11.36
C THR A 188 3.00 -15.86 10.42
N PHE A 189 3.15 -15.09 9.36
CA PHE A 189 2.10 -14.72 8.39
C PHE A 189 0.88 -14.03 9.03
N GLN A 190 1.08 -13.29 10.13
CA GLN A 190 0.03 -12.49 10.75
C GLN A 190 0.25 -11.01 10.46
N TYR A 191 -0.81 -10.34 10.00
CA TYR A 191 -0.83 -8.89 9.90
C TYR A 191 -1.13 -8.27 11.26
N GLY A 192 -0.46 -7.16 11.56
CA GLY A 192 -0.73 -6.31 12.70
C GLY A 192 -0.97 -4.88 12.26
N LEU A 193 -0.12 -3.99 12.74
CA LEU A 193 -0.14 -2.59 12.42
C LEU A 193 0.08 -2.31 10.92
N SER A 194 -0.19 -1.07 10.54
CA SER A 194 -0.02 -0.58 9.16
C SER A 194 0.93 0.60 9.11
N ALA A 195 1.68 0.71 8.00
CA ALA A 195 2.27 1.97 7.57
C ALA A 195 1.32 2.73 6.64
N ARG A 196 1.56 4.03 6.43
CA ARG A 196 0.83 4.88 5.49
C ARG A 196 1.81 5.66 4.63
N GLY A 197 1.40 6.05 3.44
CA GLY A 197 2.21 6.91 2.56
C GLY A 197 2.51 8.26 3.23
N VAL A 198 1.49 8.96 3.69
CA VAL A 198 1.61 10.25 4.37
C VAL A 198 0.42 10.48 5.29
N ALA A 199 0.60 11.24 6.35
CA ALA A 199 -0.47 11.73 7.22
C ALA A 199 -0.63 13.24 7.06
N ILE A 200 -1.85 13.71 6.85
CA ILE A 200 -2.16 15.13 6.67
C ILE A 200 -3.20 15.55 7.71
N ASN A 201 -2.83 16.52 8.54
CA ASN A 201 -3.70 17.13 9.56
C ASN A 201 -4.30 16.11 10.55
N THR A 202 -3.57 15.06 10.89
CA THR A 202 -4.06 13.97 11.76
C THR A 202 -4.46 14.44 13.16
N PHE A 203 -3.82 15.50 13.68
CA PHE A 203 -4.15 16.11 14.97
C PHE A 203 -4.21 17.64 14.81
N SER A 204 -5.14 18.12 14.03
CA SER A 204 -5.36 19.56 13.84
C SER A 204 -6.83 19.91 14.06
N ASN A 205 -7.12 21.20 14.26
CA ASN A 205 -8.49 21.70 14.36
C ASN A 205 -9.23 21.63 13.00
N GLY A 206 -9.23 20.47 12.36
CA GLY A 206 -9.81 20.23 11.06
C GLY A 206 -9.99 18.74 10.80
N GLN A 207 -10.54 18.40 9.66
CA GLN A 207 -10.71 17.04 9.25
C GLN A 207 -9.37 16.47 8.78
N GLU A 208 -8.97 15.30 9.27
CA GLU A 208 -7.85 14.55 8.74
C GLU A 208 -8.07 14.22 7.26
N GLU A 209 -7.02 14.33 6.46
CA GLU A 209 -7.04 13.96 5.05
C GLU A 209 -6.34 12.62 4.85
N PHE A 210 -6.94 11.77 4.03
CA PHE A 210 -6.41 10.48 3.65
C PHE A 210 -6.10 10.46 2.14
N PRO A 211 -4.90 10.88 1.72
CA PRO A 211 -4.49 10.75 0.33
C PRO A 211 -4.49 9.29 -0.10
N ASP A 212 -4.92 9.02 -1.34
CA ASP A 212 -4.99 7.67 -1.90
C ASP A 212 -3.78 7.38 -2.80
N PHE A 213 -3.28 6.15 -2.77
CA PHE A 213 -2.57 5.63 -3.93
C PHE A 213 -3.58 5.40 -5.06
N THR A 214 -3.29 5.96 -6.24
CA THR A 214 -4.21 5.94 -7.39
C THR A 214 -3.71 5.13 -8.57
N ALA A 215 -2.42 4.78 -8.57
CA ALA A 215 -1.82 3.89 -9.56
C ALA A 215 -0.56 3.25 -8.99
N PHE A 216 -0.27 2.02 -9.45
CA PHE A 216 0.97 1.29 -9.16
C PHE A 216 1.60 0.78 -10.45
N TRP A 217 2.93 0.74 -10.46
CA TRP A 217 3.77 0.17 -11.51
C TRP A 217 4.68 -0.87 -10.89
N PHE A 218 4.69 -2.09 -11.42
CA PHE A 218 5.46 -3.23 -10.92
C PHE A 218 6.56 -3.58 -11.91
N GLU A 219 7.82 -3.47 -11.52
CA GLU A 219 8.93 -3.97 -12.33
C GLU A 219 8.96 -5.48 -12.28
N THR A 220 9.07 -6.11 -13.44
CA THR A 220 9.21 -7.56 -13.52
C THR A 220 10.55 -7.98 -12.91
N PRO A 221 10.57 -8.78 -11.82
CA PRO A 221 11.79 -9.26 -11.21
C PRO A 221 12.42 -10.36 -12.06
N LYS A 222 13.69 -10.67 -11.80
CA LYS A 222 14.24 -11.94 -12.28
C LYS A 222 13.60 -13.10 -11.53
N ALA A 223 13.57 -14.27 -12.15
CA ALA A 223 12.88 -15.44 -11.59
C ALA A 223 13.37 -15.83 -10.19
N GLU A 224 14.68 -15.74 -9.95
CA GLU A 224 15.31 -16.07 -8.68
C GLU A 224 15.22 -14.97 -7.60
N ASP A 225 14.79 -13.77 -7.98
CA ASP A 225 14.75 -12.63 -7.05
C ASP A 225 13.65 -12.81 -6.00
N THR A 226 14.01 -12.53 -4.74
CA THR A 226 13.07 -12.35 -3.62
C THR A 226 12.82 -10.88 -3.29
N THR A 227 13.23 -10.00 -4.19
CA THR A 227 13.06 -8.55 -4.12
C THR A 227 12.34 -8.06 -5.36
N PHE A 228 11.37 -7.19 -5.19
CA PHE A 228 10.73 -6.51 -6.32
C PHE A 228 10.61 -5.02 -6.07
N THR A 229 10.55 -4.25 -7.16
CA THR A 229 10.35 -2.81 -7.12
C THR A 229 8.95 -2.47 -7.60
N CYS A 230 8.24 -1.65 -6.84
CA CYS A 230 7.01 -1.03 -7.32
C CYS A 230 7.02 0.47 -7.07
N TYR A 231 6.27 1.18 -7.91
CA TYR A 231 6.10 2.62 -7.81
C TYR A 231 4.63 2.94 -7.58
N ALA A 232 4.35 4.07 -6.91
CA ALA A 232 2.99 4.50 -6.66
C ALA A 232 2.80 6.00 -6.91
N LEU A 233 1.65 6.36 -7.46
CA LEU A 233 1.17 7.74 -7.52
C LEU A 233 0.20 7.98 -6.38
N LEU A 234 0.55 8.91 -5.51
CA LEU A 234 -0.33 9.39 -4.44
C LEU A 234 -1.07 10.63 -4.90
N ASP A 235 -2.37 10.70 -4.59
CA ASP A 235 -3.22 11.87 -4.89
C ASP A 235 -4.20 12.16 -3.76
N GLY A 236 -4.20 13.41 -3.30
CA GLY A 236 -5.07 13.92 -2.25
C GLY A 236 -5.42 15.39 -2.45
N ALA A 237 -6.30 15.92 -1.61
CA ALA A 237 -6.78 17.30 -1.71
C ALA A 237 -5.68 18.33 -1.44
N SER A 238 -4.70 18.00 -0.60
CA SER A 238 -3.61 18.90 -0.21
C SER A 238 -2.25 18.53 -0.80
N VAL A 239 -2.08 17.29 -1.26
CA VAL A 239 -0.77 16.76 -1.65
C VAL A 239 -0.89 15.72 -2.75
N THR A 240 0.13 15.68 -3.61
CA THR A 240 0.41 14.56 -4.51
C THR A 240 1.77 13.99 -4.20
N GLY A 241 2.05 12.77 -4.65
CA GLY A 241 3.35 12.17 -4.41
C GLY A 241 3.72 11.09 -5.41
N ALA A 242 5.01 10.96 -5.65
CA ALA A 242 5.62 9.84 -6.36
C ALA A 242 6.39 9.00 -5.35
N TYR A 243 6.10 7.72 -5.29
CA TYR A 243 6.72 6.75 -4.39
C TYR A 243 7.45 5.67 -5.18
N LYS A 244 8.58 5.24 -4.66
CA LYS A 244 9.30 4.04 -5.07
C LYS A 244 9.47 3.17 -3.84
N PHE A 245 9.08 1.90 -3.94
CA PHE A 245 9.28 0.87 -2.94
C PHE A 245 10.20 -0.19 -3.52
N ILE A 246 11.31 -0.49 -2.85
CA ILE A 246 12.09 -1.70 -3.09
C ILE A 246 11.78 -2.63 -1.93
N ILE A 247 11.13 -3.75 -2.22
CA ILE A 247 10.56 -4.65 -1.22
C ILE A 247 11.37 -5.92 -1.19
N HIS A 248 12.17 -6.08 -0.13
CA HIS A 248 12.99 -7.24 0.13
C HIS A 248 12.20 -8.23 0.98
N CYS A 249 11.82 -9.36 0.36
CA CYS A 249 11.07 -10.42 1.03
C CYS A 249 12.05 -11.43 1.64
N GLU A 250 12.58 -11.09 2.81
CA GLU A 250 13.51 -11.96 3.53
C GLU A 250 12.78 -13.16 4.16
N GLU A 251 13.50 -14.07 4.79
CA GLU A 251 12.91 -15.29 5.38
C GLU A 251 11.98 -14.97 6.56
N LYS A 252 12.40 -14.06 7.44
CA LYS A 252 11.72 -13.76 8.70
C LYS A 252 11.14 -12.35 8.80
N ARG A 253 11.30 -11.54 7.78
CA ARG A 253 10.83 -10.15 7.77
C ARG A 253 10.73 -9.62 6.37
N VAL A 254 10.03 -8.51 6.23
CA VAL A 254 10.02 -7.70 5.01
C VAL A 254 10.75 -6.39 5.30
N VAL A 255 11.69 -6.01 4.44
CA VAL A 255 12.34 -4.70 4.47
C VAL A 255 11.90 -3.91 3.26
N MET A 256 11.43 -2.69 3.46
CA MET A 256 11.01 -1.79 2.39
C MET A 256 11.90 -0.55 2.37
N GLU A 257 12.68 -0.37 1.31
CA GLU A 257 13.30 0.92 1.03
C GLU A 257 12.26 1.81 0.36
N VAL A 258 11.95 2.94 0.97
CA VAL A 258 10.91 3.86 0.49
C VAL A 258 11.51 5.20 0.13
N GLU A 259 11.47 5.55 -1.14
CA GLU A 259 11.78 6.89 -1.63
C GLU A 259 10.46 7.57 -2.02
N ASN A 260 10.25 8.81 -1.55
CA ASN A 260 9.07 9.57 -1.93
C ASN A 260 9.39 11.02 -2.23
N HIS A 261 8.62 11.59 -3.14
CA HIS A 261 8.65 13.00 -3.50
C HIS A 261 7.23 13.55 -3.39
N LEU A 262 7.01 14.43 -2.44
CA LEU A 262 5.71 15.03 -2.16
C LEU A 262 5.62 16.44 -2.73
N PHE A 263 4.48 16.77 -3.33
CA PHE A 263 4.20 18.06 -3.94
C PHE A 263 2.90 18.64 -3.36
N ALA A 264 3.00 19.74 -2.63
CA ALA A 264 1.84 20.39 -2.02
C ALA A 264 0.95 21.03 -3.10
N ARG A 265 -0.36 20.79 -3.02
CA ARG A 265 -1.41 21.49 -3.79
C ARG A 265 -1.81 22.81 -3.16
N LYS A 266 -1.74 22.86 -1.85
CA LYS A 266 -2.08 24.02 -1.01
C LYS A 266 -1.24 23.95 0.26
N GLU A 267 -1.35 24.96 1.08
CA GLU A 267 -0.71 24.98 2.40
C GLU A 267 -1.13 23.76 3.24
N ILE A 268 -0.15 23.10 3.85
CA ILE A 268 -0.34 21.97 4.76
C ILE A 268 0.14 22.42 6.13
N ARG A 269 -0.76 22.43 7.12
CA ARG A 269 -0.41 22.84 8.48
C ARG A 269 0.37 21.79 9.24
N GLN A 270 0.03 20.52 9.03
CA GLN A 270 0.69 19.41 9.68
C GLN A 270 0.85 18.26 8.69
N ILE A 271 2.08 17.80 8.53
CA ILE A 271 2.44 16.66 7.71
C ILE A 271 3.18 15.64 8.56
N GLY A 272 2.76 14.39 8.49
CA GLY A 272 3.45 13.25 9.10
C GLY A 272 4.11 12.38 8.03
N ILE A 273 5.42 12.17 8.18
CA ILE A 273 6.22 11.30 7.31
C ILE A 273 6.38 9.94 7.97
N SER A 274 6.28 8.87 7.19
CA SER A 274 6.29 7.47 7.67
C SER A 274 5.31 7.21 8.82
N PRO A 275 4.03 7.60 8.67
CA PRO A 275 3.06 7.39 9.71
C PRO A 275 2.71 5.92 9.86
N MET A 276 2.39 5.52 11.09
CA MET A 276 1.97 4.17 11.46
C MET A 276 0.59 4.21 12.10
N THR A 277 -0.17 3.16 11.93
CA THR A 277 -1.46 2.97 12.59
C THR A 277 -1.47 1.58 13.23
N SER A 278 -1.73 1.53 14.52
CA SER A 278 -1.78 0.30 15.31
C SER A 278 -3.05 0.27 16.15
N MET A 279 -3.36 -0.87 16.72
CA MET A 279 -4.48 -1.05 17.65
C MET A 279 -3.94 -1.40 19.03
N PHE A 280 -4.47 -0.72 20.05
CA PHE A 280 -4.22 -1.01 21.45
C PHE A 280 -5.53 -0.87 22.23
N SER A 281 -6.01 -1.95 22.80
CA SER A 281 -7.21 -1.97 23.64
C SER A 281 -6.85 -2.21 25.10
N CYS A 282 -6.00 -3.21 25.35
CA CYS A 282 -5.63 -3.63 26.68
C CYS A 282 -4.20 -4.19 26.70
N GLY A 283 -3.39 -3.73 27.65
CA GLY A 283 -2.04 -4.24 27.91
C GLY A 283 -1.80 -4.60 29.37
N THR A 284 -0.60 -5.06 29.66
CA THR A 284 -0.21 -5.50 31.01
C THR A 284 -0.45 -4.43 32.08
N ASN A 285 -0.17 -3.17 31.76
CA ASN A 285 -0.29 -2.05 32.70
C ASN A 285 -1.74 -1.68 33.03
N GLU A 286 -2.70 -2.06 32.17
CA GLU A 286 -4.09 -1.65 32.25
C GLU A 286 -5.02 -2.82 32.56
N ARG A 287 -4.47 -3.99 32.83
CA ARG A 287 -5.25 -5.24 33.01
C ARG A 287 -6.43 -5.10 33.98
N ARG A 288 -6.29 -4.30 35.03
CA ARG A 288 -7.37 -4.09 36.01
C ARG A 288 -8.53 -3.25 35.47
N MET A 289 -8.31 -2.47 34.42
CA MET A 289 -9.29 -1.58 33.80
C MET A 289 -9.93 -2.21 32.57
N CYS A 290 -9.37 -3.30 32.07
CA CYS A 290 -9.86 -3.99 30.90
C CYS A 290 -11.11 -4.82 31.21
N ASN A 291 -12.21 -4.52 30.55
CA ASN A 291 -13.45 -5.29 30.67
C ASN A 291 -13.47 -6.44 29.66
N THR A 292 -12.48 -7.34 29.76
CA THR A 292 -12.34 -8.49 28.86
C THR A 292 -11.70 -9.66 29.61
N TYR A 293 -11.99 -10.89 29.16
CA TYR A 293 -11.34 -12.10 29.68
C TYR A 293 -9.95 -12.32 29.06
N HIS A 294 -9.67 -11.75 27.88
CA HIS A 294 -8.34 -11.79 27.28
C HIS A 294 -7.35 -10.98 28.12
N PRO A 295 -6.19 -11.53 28.45
CA PRO A 295 -5.18 -10.81 29.24
C PRO A 295 -4.66 -9.54 28.56
N GLN A 296 -4.41 -9.60 27.24
CA GLN A 296 -3.95 -8.49 26.43
C GLN A 296 -4.63 -8.49 25.07
N ILE A 297 -4.85 -7.30 24.49
CA ILE A 297 -5.42 -7.11 23.15
C ILE A 297 -4.73 -5.91 22.53
N HIS A 298 -3.73 -6.13 21.69
CA HIS A 298 -3.03 -5.07 20.97
C HIS A 298 -2.19 -5.61 19.80
N ASP A 299 -2.00 -4.80 18.77
CA ASP A 299 -1.07 -5.06 17.66
C ASP A 299 0.37 -4.61 17.99
N SER A 300 0.50 -3.64 18.90
CA SER A 300 1.77 -3.14 19.43
C SER A 300 1.58 -2.73 20.88
N ASP A 301 2.60 -2.89 21.71
CA ASP A 301 2.57 -2.52 23.13
C ASP A 301 3.44 -1.30 23.44
N ARG A 302 4.29 -0.85 22.52
CA ARG A 302 5.32 0.15 22.81
C ARG A 302 5.68 1.00 21.60
N LEU A 303 5.81 2.32 21.83
CA LEU A 303 6.58 3.22 20.97
C LEU A 303 8.05 3.15 21.38
N ALA A 304 8.94 2.87 20.45
CA ALA A 304 10.39 3.00 20.63
C ALA A 304 10.94 4.10 19.73
N MET A 305 11.91 4.84 20.22
CA MET A 305 12.57 5.94 19.52
C MET A 305 14.07 5.87 19.75
N TRP A 306 14.85 6.00 18.69
CA TRP A 306 16.29 6.17 18.74
C TRP A 306 16.60 7.59 18.28
N THR A 307 16.92 8.45 19.25
CA THR A 307 17.06 9.90 19.02
C THR A 307 18.29 10.23 18.17
N GLY A 308 18.30 11.41 17.57
CA GLY A 308 19.46 11.93 16.84
C GLY A 308 20.73 12.01 17.70
N LYS A 309 20.59 12.21 19.02
CA LYS A 309 21.70 12.20 19.98
C LYS A 309 22.14 10.80 20.41
N GLY A 310 21.43 9.75 20.01
CA GLY A 310 21.77 8.35 20.30
C GLY A 310 21.12 7.76 21.54
N GLU A 311 20.20 8.47 22.18
CA GLU A 311 19.40 7.96 23.29
C GLU A 311 18.28 7.04 22.78
N TRP A 312 18.02 5.96 23.52
CA TRP A 312 16.87 5.11 23.30
C TRP A 312 15.77 5.43 24.30
N ILE A 313 14.58 5.72 23.79
CA ILE A 313 13.38 6.00 24.56
C ILE A 313 12.35 4.96 24.23
N ALA A 314 11.74 4.35 25.24
CA ALA A 314 10.65 3.40 25.08
C ALA A 314 9.45 3.87 25.92
N ARG A 315 8.26 3.96 25.27
CA ARG A 315 7.02 4.41 25.90
C ARG A 315 5.98 3.32 25.75
N PRO A 316 5.46 2.75 26.85
CA PRO A 316 4.30 1.88 26.78
C PRO A 316 3.12 2.60 26.13
N LEU A 317 2.36 1.90 25.29
CA LEU A 317 1.09 2.39 24.78
C LEU A 317 0.00 2.22 25.84
N ASN A 318 -1.02 3.06 25.76
CA ASN A 318 -2.15 3.07 26.67
C ASN A 318 -3.46 3.19 25.91
N ASN A 319 -4.56 2.75 26.55
CA ASN A 319 -5.92 3.07 26.11
C ASN A 319 -6.46 4.20 27.02
N PRO A 320 -6.31 5.48 26.64
CA PRO A 320 -6.64 6.59 27.49
C PRO A 320 -8.15 6.82 27.53
N GLN A 321 -8.64 7.51 28.56
CA GLN A 321 -10.06 7.89 28.65
C GLN A 321 -10.42 9.03 27.68
N ARG A 322 -9.45 9.78 27.21
CA ARG A 322 -9.61 10.88 26.23
C ARG A 322 -8.45 10.82 25.26
N LEU A 323 -8.68 11.32 24.04
CA LEU A 323 -7.63 11.49 23.04
C LEU A 323 -6.40 12.14 23.66
N GLN A 324 -5.26 11.47 23.55
CA GLN A 324 -3.95 11.98 23.99
C GLN A 324 -3.06 12.19 22.78
N PHE A 325 -2.27 13.24 22.83
CA PHE A 325 -1.29 13.57 21.83
C PHE A 325 0.02 13.93 22.53
N ASN A 326 1.08 13.22 22.22
CA ASN A 326 2.42 13.43 22.74
C ASN A 326 3.38 13.70 21.58
N ALA A 327 4.11 14.78 21.65
CA ALA A 327 5.13 15.14 20.68
C ALA A 327 6.51 15.06 21.34
N TYR A 328 7.40 14.27 20.77
CA TYR A 328 8.78 14.10 21.19
C TYR A 328 9.68 14.81 20.20
N GLU A 329 10.05 16.05 20.52
CA GLU A 329 10.92 16.87 19.66
C GLU A 329 12.28 16.25 19.51
N ASP A 330 12.80 16.18 18.30
CA ASP A 330 14.11 15.66 17.98
C ASP A 330 14.67 16.30 16.70
N GLU A 331 15.95 16.17 16.50
CA GLU A 331 16.64 16.56 15.28
C GLU A 331 17.38 15.36 14.69
N ASN A 332 17.04 14.98 13.45
CA ASN A 332 17.60 13.83 12.76
C ASN A 332 17.45 12.54 13.58
N PRO A 333 16.23 12.09 13.91
CA PRO A 333 16.03 10.83 14.59
C PRO A 333 16.70 9.70 13.81
N ARG A 334 17.29 8.74 14.51
CA ARG A 334 17.95 7.58 13.89
C ARG A 334 16.98 6.46 13.60
N GLY A 335 15.88 6.40 14.34
CA GLY A 335 14.83 5.43 14.11
C GLY A 335 13.66 5.59 15.07
N PHE A 336 12.51 5.06 14.69
CA PHE A 336 11.33 4.99 15.55
C PHE A 336 10.40 3.87 15.08
N GLY A 337 9.58 3.37 15.96
CA GLY A 337 8.67 2.30 15.59
C GLY A 337 7.67 1.94 16.67
N LEU A 338 6.67 1.17 16.26
CA LEU A 338 5.70 0.54 17.12
C LEU A 338 6.05 -0.95 17.23
N LEU A 339 6.31 -1.39 18.44
CA LEU A 339 6.83 -2.72 18.72
C LEU A 339 5.79 -3.57 19.46
N GLN A 340 5.75 -4.84 19.10
CA GLN A 340 5.09 -5.90 19.84
C GLN A 340 6.20 -6.72 20.51
N LEU A 341 6.38 -6.57 21.81
CA LEU A 341 7.50 -7.18 22.51
C LEU A 341 7.16 -8.51 23.14
N ASN A 342 5.89 -8.72 23.51
CA ASN A 342 5.43 -9.96 24.10
C ASN A 342 4.77 -10.83 23.03
N HIS A 343 5.30 -12.03 22.83
CA HIS A 343 4.78 -13.03 21.92
C HIS A 343 4.36 -14.33 22.60
N ASP A 344 4.19 -14.31 23.93
CA ASP A 344 3.75 -15.49 24.68
C ASP A 344 2.23 -15.62 24.58
N PHE A 345 1.76 -16.70 23.94
CA PHE A 345 0.33 -16.97 23.74
C PHE A 345 -0.47 -16.91 25.05
N LYS A 346 0.10 -17.35 26.19
CA LYS A 346 -0.61 -17.35 27.49
C LYS A 346 -1.07 -15.96 27.92
N ASP A 347 -0.39 -14.91 27.44
CA ASP A 347 -0.68 -13.52 27.79
C ASP A 347 -1.75 -12.88 26.91
N TYR A 348 -2.18 -13.57 25.84
CA TYR A 348 -3.27 -13.14 24.95
C TYR A 348 -4.46 -14.08 24.99
N GLN A 349 -4.23 -15.39 24.96
CA GLN A 349 -5.24 -16.45 24.96
C GLN A 349 -6.29 -16.25 23.85
N ASP A 350 -5.84 -15.79 22.68
CA ASP A 350 -6.70 -15.48 21.54
C ASP A 350 -6.31 -16.30 20.31
N VAL A 351 -7.25 -17.07 19.78
CA VAL A 351 -7.10 -17.94 18.61
C VAL A 351 -7.82 -17.38 17.37
N ILE A 352 -8.35 -16.17 17.45
CA ILE A 352 -9.06 -15.51 16.35
C ILE A 352 -8.16 -14.43 15.75
N GLY A 353 -7.72 -13.46 16.55
CA GLY A 353 -6.89 -12.34 16.12
C GLY A 353 -5.40 -12.63 16.13
N TRP A 354 -4.97 -13.68 16.88
CA TRP A 354 -3.57 -14.09 16.98
C TRP A 354 -2.62 -12.94 17.33
N TYR A 355 -3.00 -12.18 18.37
CA TYR A 355 -2.23 -10.99 18.80
C TYR A 355 -0.80 -11.30 19.23
N ASP A 356 -0.55 -12.50 19.75
CA ASP A 356 0.78 -12.99 20.08
C ASP A 356 1.73 -13.08 18.88
N LYS A 357 1.18 -13.12 17.65
CA LYS A 357 1.95 -13.24 16.38
C LYS A 357 2.03 -11.93 15.58
N ARG A 358 1.59 -10.81 16.16
CA ARG A 358 1.60 -9.53 15.43
C ARG A 358 3.02 -9.00 15.28
N PRO A 359 3.44 -8.58 14.07
CA PRO A 359 4.78 -8.08 13.83
C PRO A 359 5.00 -6.66 14.38
N SER A 360 6.24 -6.34 14.69
CA SER A 360 6.70 -4.97 14.95
C SER A 360 6.98 -4.23 13.64
N LEU A 361 6.90 -2.88 13.66
CA LEU A 361 7.32 -2.03 12.56
C LEU A 361 8.35 -1.01 13.07
N TRP A 362 9.48 -0.96 12.37
CA TRP A 362 10.57 -0.04 12.64
C TRP A 362 10.91 0.78 11.39
N VAL A 363 11.14 2.07 11.56
CA VAL A 363 11.52 3.01 10.49
C VAL A 363 12.89 3.59 10.81
N GLU A 364 13.79 3.56 9.83
CA GLU A 364 15.08 4.23 9.87
C GLU A 364 15.14 5.29 8.77
N PRO A 365 15.26 6.58 9.14
CA PRO A 365 15.48 7.65 8.19
C PRO A 365 16.77 7.49 7.42
N VAL A 366 16.72 7.61 6.09
CA VAL A 366 17.91 7.71 5.25
C VAL A 366 18.29 9.17 5.11
N GLY A 367 19.54 9.51 5.46
CA GLY A 367 20.03 10.88 5.46
C GLY A 367 19.56 11.70 6.67
N LYS A 368 19.45 13.02 6.49
CA LYS A 368 19.06 13.96 7.55
C LYS A 368 17.64 14.46 7.32
N TRP A 369 16.77 14.22 8.30
CA TRP A 369 15.38 14.70 8.25
C TRP A 369 15.17 16.08 8.87
N GLY A 370 16.19 16.62 9.57
CA GLY A 370 16.13 17.92 10.22
C GLY A 370 15.35 17.89 11.53
N LYS A 371 14.83 19.06 11.92
CA LYS A 371 14.06 19.26 13.16
C LYS A 371 12.60 18.88 12.95
N GLY A 372 12.04 18.18 13.93
CA GLY A 372 10.66 17.78 13.94
C GLY A 372 10.26 17.14 15.25
N ALA A 373 9.23 16.31 15.24
CA ALA A 373 8.82 15.55 16.41
C ALA A 373 8.31 14.16 16.00
N ILE A 374 8.58 13.17 16.81
CA ILE A 374 7.88 11.88 16.75
C ILE A 374 6.58 12.07 17.53
N ASN A 375 5.46 11.95 16.84
CA ASN A 375 4.15 12.19 17.41
C ASN A 375 3.45 10.87 17.73
N LEU A 376 2.99 10.71 18.96
CA LEU A 376 2.14 9.60 19.38
C LEU A 376 0.74 10.12 19.66
N MET A 377 -0.25 9.60 18.93
CA MET A 377 -1.66 9.85 19.17
C MET A 377 -2.33 8.57 19.67
N GLU A 378 -2.90 8.64 20.86
CA GLU A 378 -3.62 7.53 21.49
C GLU A 378 -5.12 7.88 21.55
N ILE A 379 -5.92 7.07 20.84
CA ILE A 379 -7.36 7.25 20.69
C ILE A 379 -8.07 6.25 21.60
N PRO A 380 -9.04 6.70 22.44
CA PRO A 380 -9.80 5.77 23.27
C PRO A 380 -10.48 4.70 22.43
N THR A 381 -10.34 3.45 22.83
CA THR A 381 -11.15 2.35 22.30
C THR A 381 -12.18 1.95 23.35
N THR A 382 -13.45 1.95 22.96
CA THR A 382 -14.50 1.26 23.72
C THR A 382 -14.39 -0.20 23.34
N GLY A 383 -13.90 -1.06 24.26
CA GLY A 383 -13.69 -2.48 24.05
C GLY A 383 -14.94 -3.24 23.67
#